data_d74cca298fc8061905f37172ece8fbdd
#
_entry.id   d74cca298fc8061905f37172ece8fbdd
#
_cell.length_a   1.000
_cell.length_b   1.000
_cell.length_c   1.000
_cell.angle_alpha   90.00
_cell.angle_beta   90.00
_cell.angle_gamma   90.00
#
_symmetry.space_group_name_H-M   'P 1'
#
loop_
_entity.id
_entity.type
_entity.pdbx_description
1 polymer ?
#
loop_
_entity_poly.entity_id
_entity_poly.type
_entity_poly.pdbx_seq_one_letter_code
_entity_poly.pdbx_strand_id
1 'polypeptide(L)'
;MSYIDMIKERARLDKKTIVLPESNDKRTLLAAARIVEEGIADITMIGDEEKIMDGAGWLEVDLSKVKVVNPKTTPKLDDYVNLLYETRKAKGMTPEKAREILLNDYLTFGIVMVKANDADGMVAGACHSTADTLRPALQILKTAPGVKLVSAFFVMDTVFKDQGENGTFLFADCGLNQDPTPEELAAIADTSSRSFKSLIGPKPVIAMLSHSTKGSAKHALVDKVVEATRIAHEEYPHLTLDGELQLDAALVPSVAKSKAPGSPVNGHANVLIFPNLDAGNIGYKLVQRLGGAEAYGPMLQGIAKPVNDLSRGCSWQDIVGVVALTAVQAQLV
;
A
#
# COMPACT_ATOMS: atom_id res chain seq x y z
N MET A 1 10.78 18.25 10.19
CA MET A 1 9.90 17.85 9.06
C MET A 1 9.45 16.44 9.37
N SER A 2 8.15 16.18 9.40
CA SER A 2 7.61 14.83 9.61
C SER A 2 7.88 13.94 8.39
N TYR A 3 7.73 12.62 8.55
CA TYR A 3 7.86 11.69 7.42
C TYR A 3 6.90 12.06 6.27
N ILE A 4 5.64 12.34 6.60
CA ILE A 4 4.63 12.65 5.57
C ILE A 4 4.90 13.98 4.85
N ASP A 5 5.46 14.98 5.54
CA ASP A 5 5.85 16.23 4.89
C ASP A 5 6.94 16.01 3.84
N MET A 6 7.93 15.15 4.14
CA MET A 6 8.97 14.77 3.19
C MET A 6 8.37 14.05 1.96
N ILE A 7 7.40 13.16 2.16
CA ILE A 7 6.71 12.47 1.06
C ILE A 7 5.91 13.45 0.21
N LYS A 8 5.19 14.40 0.82
CA LYS A 8 4.47 15.46 0.11
C LYS A 8 5.40 16.31 -0.74
N GLU A 9 6.57 16.70 -0.22
CA GLU A 9 7.56 17.44 -1.01
C GLU A 9 8.06 16.62 -2.21
N ARG A 10 8.35 15.33 -2.03
CA ARG A 10 8.74 14.45 -3.14
C ARG A 10 7.63 14.33 -4.18
N ALA A 11 6.37 14.18 -3.76
CA ALA A 11 5.22 14.09 -4.67
C ALA A 11 5.09 15.34 -5.56
N ARG A 12 5.36 16.52 -5.00
CA ARG A 12 5.32 17.81 -5.73
C ARG A 12 6.37 17.95 -6.82
N LEU A 13 7.51 17.26 -6.71
CA LEU A 13 8.62 17.38 -7.67
C LEU A 13 8.26 16.80 -9.06
N ASP A 14 7.43 15.77 -9.10
CA ASP A 14 6.92 15.15 -10.32
C ASP A 14 5.47 14.73 -10.08
N LYS A 15 4.55 15.67 -10.32
CA LYS A 15 3.13 15.48 -10.06
C LYS A 15 2.57 14.33 -10.88
N LYS A 16 1.84 13.47 -10.21
CA LYS A 16 1.13 12.35 -10.81
C LYS A 16 -0.38 12.54 -10.74
N THR A 17 -1.09 11.96 -11.69
CA THR A 17 -2.55 11.95 -11.71
C THR A 17 -3.05 10.75 -10.90
N ILE A 18 -3.75 11.02 -9.79
CA ILE A 18 -4.30 10.00 -8.92
C ILE A 18 -5.83 10.00 -8.99
N VAL A 19 -6.42 8.82 -9.17
CA VAL A 19 -7.87 8.64 -9.20
C VAL A 19 -8.40 8.44 -7.78
N LEU A 20 -9.46 9.18 -7.44
CA LEU A 20 -10.27 9.01 -6.24
C LEU A 20 -11.70 8.65 -6.65
N PRO A 21 -12.06 7.35 -6.70
CA PRO A 21 -13.35 6.92 -7.25
C PRO A 21 -14.53 7.08 -6.28
N GLU A 22 -14.27 7.25 -4.98
CA GLU A 22 -15.28 7.34 -3.92
C GLU A 22 -15.79 8.78 -3.74
N SER A 23 -16.28 9.38 -4.82
CA SER A 23 -16.67 10.78 -4.90
C SER A 23 -17.90 11.19 -4.07
N ASN A 24 -18.61 10.20 -3.51
CA ASN A 24 -19.76 10.43 -2.63
C ASN A 24 -19.34 10.53 -1.13
N ASP A 25 -18.09 10.25 -0.78
CA ASP A 25 -17.61 10.35 0.60
C ASP A 25 -17.05 11.74 0.88
N LYS A 26 -17.55 12.39 1.94
CA LYS A 26 -17.11 13.72 2.35
C LYS A 26 -15.60 13.80 2.64
N ARG A 27 -15.00 12.72 3.14
CA ARG A 27 -13.56 12.66 3.45
C ARG A 27 -12.74 12.72 2.15
N THR A 28 -13.24 12.05 1.11
CA THR A 28 -12.61 12.05 -0.23
C THR A 28 -12.67 13.44 -0.85
N LEU A 29 -13.81 14.17 -0.73
CA LEU A 29 -13.94 15.54 -1.21
C LEU A 29 -12.99 16.49 -0.48
N LEU A 30 -12.95 16.42 0.86
CA LEU A 30 -12.03 17.22 1.70
C LEU A 30 -10.57 16.96 1.32
N ALA A 31 -10.21 15.67 1.17
CA ALA A 31 -8.86 15.28 0.79
C ALA A 31 -8.49 15.77 -0.61
N ALA A 32 -9.38 15.61 -1.60
CA ALA A 32 -9.16 16.06 -2.97
C ALA A 32 -8.87 17.58 -3.03
N ALA A 33 -9.67 18.39 -2.34
CA ALA A 33 -9.46 19.83 -2.26
C ALA A 33 -8.09 20.16 -1.65
N ARG A 34 -7.74 19.52 -0.54
CA ARG A 34 -6.47 19.75 0.14
C ARG A 34 -5.25 19.32 -0.69
N ILE A 35 -5.35 18.19 -1.39
CA ILE A 35 -4.27 17.67 -2.26
C ILE A 35 -3.96 18.65 -3.41
N VAL A 36 -5.00 19.16 -4.08
CA VAL A 36 -4.80 20.11 -5.21
C VAL A 36 -4.39 21.49 -4.72
N GLU A 37 -4.86 21.93 -3.56
CA GLU A 37 -4.43 23.18 -2.90
C GLU A 37 -2.94 23.11 -2.55
N GLU A 38 -2.49 22.03 -1.93
CA GLU A 38 -1.07 21.80 -1.57
C GLU A 38 -0.20 21.44 -2.78
N GLY A 39 -0.79 21.16 -3.94
CA GLY A 39 -0.08 20.81 -5.17
C GLY A 39 0.62 19.44 -5.11
N ILE A 40 0.12 18.51 -4.30
CA ILE A 40 0.72 17.18 -4.06
C ILE A 40 0.56 16.28 -5.29
N ALA A 41 -0.62 16.27 -5.90
CA ALA A 41 -0.96 15.47 -7.07
C ALA A 41 -2.08 16.16 -7.87
N ASP A 42 -2.24 15.77 -9.13
CA ASP A 42 -3.43 16.08 -9.91
C ASP A 42 -4.49 15.01 -9.59
N ILE A 43 -5.71 15.46 -9.31
CA ILE A 43 -6.78 14.54 -8.88
C ILE A 43 -7.82 14.39 -9.99
N THR A 44 -8.17 13.12 -10.25
CA THR A 44 -9.34 12.75 -11.05
C THR A 44 -10.36 12.06 -10.17
N MET A 45 -11.57 12.61 -10.06
CA MET A 45 -12.71 11.98 -9.40
C MET A 45 -13.62 11.33 -10.42
N ILE A 46 -14.27 10.23 -10.05
CA ILE A 46 -15.20 9.52 -10.93
C ILE A 46 -16.62 9.73 -10.41
N GLY A 47 -17.52 10.22 -11.28
CA GLY A 47 -18.90 10.40 -10.91
C GLY A 47 -19.63 11.46 -11.70
N ASP A 48 -20.77 11.86 -11.18
CA ASP A 48 -21.60 12.95 -11.70
C ASP A 48 -21.02 14.29 -11.20
N GLU A 49 -20.63 15.15 -12.14
CA GLU A 49 -19.93 16.42 -11.83
C GLU A 49 -20.83 17.35 -10.99
N GLU A 50 -22.12 17.45 -11.30
CA GLU A 50 -23.04 18.30 -10.57
C GLU A 50 -23.13 17.88 -9.10
N LYS A 51 -23.29 16.56 -8.85
CA LYS A 51 -23.35 16.03 -7.48
C LYS A 51 -22.06 16.20 -6.70
N ILE A 52 -20.91 16.07 -7.38
CA ILE A 52 -19.60 16.29 -6.76
C ILE A 52 -19.43 17.75 -6.37
N MET A 53 -19.80 18.68 -7.25
CA MET A 53 -19.69 20.12 -6.98
C MET A 53 -20.70 20.58 -5.93
N ASP A 54 -21.91 20.04 -5.90
CA ASP A 54 -22.88 20.25 -4.82
C ASP A 54 -22.31 19.80 -3.48
N GLY A 55 -21.73 18.57 -3.43
CA GLY A 55 -21.07 18.07 -2.23
C GLY A 55 -19.92 18.94 -1.74
N ALA A 56 -19.12 19.47 -2.67
CA ALA A 56 -18.04 20.41 -2.36
C ALA A 56 -18.59 21.73 -1.79
N GLY A 57 -19.67 22.25 -2.36
CA GLY A 57 -20.35 23.45 -1.85
C GLY A 57 -20.87 23.29 -0.43
N TRP A 58 -21.45 22.13 -0.09
CA TRP A 58 -21.89 21.83 1.28
C TRP A 58 -20.73 21.74 2.28
N LEU A 59 -19.53 21.37 1.84
CA LEU A 59 -18.32 21.26 2.64
C LEU A 59 -17.47 22.54 2.61
N GLU A 60 -17.87 23.54 1.86
CA GLU A 60 -17.15 24.80 1.65
C GLU A 60 -15.71 24.59 1.16
N VAL A 61 -15.50 23.63 0.24
CA VAL A 61 -14.20 23.34 -0.36
C VAL A 61 -14.16 23.61 -1.85
N ASP A 62 -12.99 24.01 -2.35
CA ASP A 62 -12.76 24.30 -3.77
C ASP A 62 -12.23 23.06 -4.51
N LEU A 63 -13.04 22.53 -5.43
CA LEU A 63 -12.68 21.45 -6.35
C LEU A 63 -12.47 21.92 -7.79
N SER A 64 -12.35 23.23 -8.05
CA SER A 64 -12.21 23.79 -9.42
C SER A 64 -10.99 23.26 -10.18
N LYS A 65 -9.96 22.77 -9.47
CA LYS A 65 -8.76 22.16 -10.05
C LYS A 65 -8.83 20.63 -10.13
N VAL A 66 -9.91 20.03 -9.68
CA VAL A 66 -10.12 18.58 -9.72
C VAL A 66 -10.80 18.21 -11.04
N LYS A 67 -10.24 17.25 -11.76
CA LYS A 67 -10.87 16.71 -12.95
C LYS A 67 -11.98 15.74 -12.54
N VAL A 68 -13.17 15.88 -13.13
CA VAL A 68 -14.25 14.91 -12.97
C VAL A 68 -14.43 14.11 -14.26
N VAL A 69 -14.57 12.79 -14.13
CA VAL A 69 -14.86 11.89 -15.24
C VAL A 69 -16.15 11.14 -14.93
N ASN A 70 -17.18 11.40 -15.73
CA ASN A 70 -18.45 10.69 -15.63
C ASN A 70 -18.44 9.50 -16.59
N PRO A 71 -18.55 8.25 -16.10
CA PRO A 71 -18.58 7.04 -16.93
C PRO A 71 -19.66 7.05 -18.01
N LYS A 72 -20.78 7.77 -17.78
CA LYS A 72 -21.92 7.82 -18.69
C LYS A 72 -21.73 8.77 -19.87
N THR A 73 -20.85 9.76 -19.75
CA THR A 73 -20.67 10.83 -20.75
C THR A 73 -19.25 10.92 -21.31
N THR A 74 -18.30 10.20 -20.73
CA THR A 74 -16.92 10.21 -21.21
C THR A 74 -16.80 9.64 -22.63
N PRO A 75 -16.07 10.31 -23.53
CA PRO A 75 -15.84 9.78 -24.89
C PRO A 75 -14.94 8.53 -24.90
N LYS A 76 -14.24 8.24 -23.80
CA LYS A 76 -13.32 7.08 -23.67
C LYS A 76 -14.01 5.79 -23.23
N LEU A 77 -15.31 5.78 -22.99
CA LEU A 77 -16.01 4.59 -22.47
C LEU A 77 -15.78 3.35 -23.35
N ASP A 78 -15.88 3.49 -24.65
CA ASP A 78 -15.71 2.34 -25.58
C ASP A 78 -14.28 1.78 -25.56
N ASP A 79 -13.27 2.63 -25.45
CA ASP A 79 -11.86 2.22 -25.32
C ASP A 79 -11.65 1.44 -24.01
N TYR A 80 -12.24 1.92 -22.90
CA TYR A 80 -12.16 1.25 -21.61
C TYR A 80 -12.92 -0.08 -21.58
N VAL A 81 -14.08 -0.15 -22.25
CA VAL A 81 -14.83 -1.41 -22.43
C VAL A 81 -13.98 -2.43 -23.17
N ASN A 82 -13.37 -2.02 -24.29
CA ASN A 82 -12.49 -2.91 -25.06
C ASN A 82 -11.27 -3.35 -24.25
N LEU A 83 -10.64 -2.43 -23.50
CA LEU A 83 -9.48 -2.74 -22.65
C LEU A 83 -9.84 -3.75 -21.55
N LEU A 84 -10.96 -3.56 -20.87
CA LEU A 84 -11.44 -4.47 -19.81
C LEU A 84 -11.80 -5.85 -20.42
N TYR A 85 -12.52 -5.86 -21.54
CA TYR A 85 -12.84 -7.07 -22.25
C TYR A 85 -11.59 -7.85 -22.65
N GLU A 86 -10.64 -7.24 -23.35
CA GLU A 86 -9.40 -7.87 -23.80
C GLU A 86 -8.58 -8.43 -22.60
N THR A 87 -8.55 -7.67 -21.50
CA THR A 87 -7.84 -8.09 -20.29
C THR A 87 -8.47 -9.33 -19.63
N ARG A 88 -9.79 -9.50 -19.74
CA ARG A 88 -10.56 -10.48 -18.98
C ARG A 88 -11.34 -11.51 -19.82
N LYS A 89 -11.29 -11.47 -21.16
CA LYS A 89 -12.04 -12.36 -22.05
C LYS A 89 -11.78 -13.85 -21.78
N ALA A 90 -10.55 -14.23 -21.45
CA ALA A 90 -10.19 -15.59 -21.08
C ALA A 90 -10.83 -16.08 -19.78
N LYS A 91 -11.44 -15.17 -19.00
CA LYS A 91 -12.19 -15.45 -17.76
C LYS A 91 -13.69 -15.22 -17.91
N GLY A 92 -14.21 -15.21 -19.16
CA GLY A 92 -15.63 -15.12 -19.46
C GLY A 92 -16.20 -13.68 -19.44
N MET A 93 -15.36 -12.65 -19.56
CA MET A 93 -15.83 -11.29 -19.80
C MET A 93 -16.41 -11.17 -21.20
N THR A 94 -17.51 -10.44 -21.35
CA THR A 94 -18.05 -10.01 -22.65
C THR A 94 -18.02 -8.48 -22.74
N PRO A 95 -18.09 -7.90 -23.95
CA PRO A 95 -18.17 -6.44 -24.09
C PRO A 95 -19.35 -5.80 -23.33
N GLU A 96 -20.51 -6.47 -23.35
CA GLU A 96 -21.72 -6.01 -22.67
C GLU A 96 -21.51 -5.97 -21.14
N LYS A 97 -20.96 -7.06 -20.55
CA LYS A 97 -20.60 -7.13 -19.13
C LYS A 97 -19.55 -6.08 -18.75
N ALA A 98 -18.54 -5.90 -19.60
CA ALA A 98 -17.50 -4.90 -19.36
C ALA A 98 -18.12 -3.48 -19.31
N ARG A 99 -19.02 -3.17 -20.23
CA ARG A 99 -19.75 -1.90 -20.25
C ARG A 99 -20.63 -1.72 -19.01
N GLU A 100 -21.40 -2.73 -18.65
CA GLU A 100 -22.25 -2.71 -17.45
C GLU A 100 -21.43 -2.44 -16.19
N ILE A 101 -20.29 -3.14 -16.03
CA ILE A 101 -19.38 -2.94 -14.89
C ILE A 101 -18.86 -1.48 -14.88
N LEU A 102 -18.34 -0.97 -15.99
CA LEU A 102 -17.75 0.36 -16.04
C LEU A 102 -18.75 1.49 -15.82
N LEU A 103 -20.03 1.28 -16.16
CA LEU A 103 -21.07 2.27 -15.91
C LEU A 103 -21.54 2.30 -14.45
N ASN A 104 -21.35 1.21 -13.68
CA ASN A 104 -21.94 1.05 -12.35
C ASN A 104 -20.90 0.88 -11.23
N ASP A 105 -19.64 0.58 -11.54
CA ASP A 105 -18.57 0.34 -10.58
C ASP A 105 -17.40 1.33 -10.82
N TYR A 106 -17.37 2.38 -10.03
CA TYR A 106 -16.35 3.44 -10.13
C TYR A 106 -14.96 2.96 -9.71
N LEU A 107 -14.85 1.93 -8.84
CA LEU A 107 -13.57 1.32 -8.51
C LEU A 107 -12.94 0.67 -9.74
N THR A 108 -13.68 -0.22 -10.40
CA THR A 108 -13.22 -0.89 -11.62
C THR A 108 -12.94 0.13 -12.74
N PHE A 109 -13.78 1.17 -12.87
CA PHE A 109 -13.55 2.25 -13.84
C PHE A 109 -12.19 2.94 -13.60
N GLY A 110 -11.90 3.33 -12.35
CA GLY A 110 -10.63 3.98 -11.99
C GLY A 110 -9.42 3.08 -12.25
N ILE A 111 -9.53 1.78 -11.93
CA ILE A 111 -8.47 0.82 -12.23
C ILE A 111 -8.21 0.69 -13.74
N VAL A 112 -9.27 0.72 -14.56
CA VAL A 112 -9.13 0.68 -16.02
C VAL A 112 -8.49 1.97 -16.53
N MET A 113 -8.78 3.14 -15.96
CA MET A 113 -8.07 4.39 -16.27
C MET A 113 -6.56 4.26 -15.98
N VAL A 114 -6.19 3.69 -14.84
CA VAL A 114 -4.79 3.42 -14.48
C VAL A 114 -4.16 2.44 -15.48
N LYS A 115 -4.88 1.38 -15.85
CA LYS A 115 -4.43 0.42 -16.88
C LYS A 115 -4.20 1.06 -18.25
N ALA A 116 -5.06 2.01 -18.62
CA ALA A 116 -5.01 2.74 -19.89
C ALA A 116 -3.91 3.82 -19.95
N ASN A 117 -3.20 4.10 -18.86
CA ASN A 117 -2.27 5.23 -18.67
C ASN A 117 -2.97 6.61 -18.73
N ASP A 118 -4.25 6.68 -18.41
CA ASP A 118 -4.99 7.93 -18.27
C ASP A 118 -4.93 8.47 -16.83
N ALA A 119 -4.36 7.68 -15.93
CA ALA A 119 -3.96 8.04 -14.58
C ALA A 119 -2.74 7.21 -14.18
N ASP A 120 -1.95 7.72 -13.23
CA ASP A 120 -0.73 7.09 -12.75
C ASP A 120 -0.98 6.14 -11.57
N GLY A 121 -2.06 6.37 -10.82
CA GLY A 121 -2.43 5.55 -9.68
C GLY A 121 -3.87 5.80 -9.21
N MET A 122 -4.31 5.01 -8.23
CA MET A 122 -5.63 5.13 -7.61
C MET A 122 -5.55 4.91 -6.10
N VAL A 123 -6.36 5.64 -5.34
CA VAL A 123 -6.58 5.44 -3.90
C VAL A 123 -8.07 5.31 -3.64
N ALA A 124 -8.47 4.24 -2.95
CA ALA A 124 -9.85 3.94 -2.59
C ALA A 124 -9.93 3.12 -1.30
N GLY A 125 -11.12 2.79 -0.80
CA GLY A 125 -11.33 1.97 0.40
C GLY A 125 -11.94 2.72 1.58
N ALA A 126 -12.19 4.02 1.45
CA ALA A 126 -12.89 4.78 2.48
C ALA A 126 -14.34 4.29 2.71
N CYS A 127 -15.01 3.82 1.64
CA CYS A 127 -16.39 3.31 1.64
C CYS A 127 -16.50 1.82 1.30
N HIS A 128 -15.46 1.21 0.75
CA HIS A 128 -15.45 -0.17 0.28
C HIS A 128 -14.60 -1.06 1.17
N SER A 129 -14.81 -2.37 1.07
CA SER A 129 -13.90 -3.32 1.73
C SER A 129 -12.58 -3.44 0.97
N THR A 130 -11.51 -3.82 1.68
CA THR A 130 -10.21 -4.15 1.06
C THR A 130 -10.36 -5.14 -0.09
N ALA A 131 -11.24 -6.15 0.06
CA ALA A 131 -11.47 -7.14 -1.00
C ALA A 131 -12.12 -6.53 -2.25
N ASP A 132 -13.04 -5.58 -2.10
CA ASP A 132 -13.71 -4.91 -3.21
C ASP A 132 -12.75 -3.97 -3.96
N THR A 133 -11.85 -3.31 -3.24
CA THR A 133 -10.84 -2.44 -3.82
C THR A 133 -9.72 -3.24 -4.53
N LEU A 134 -9.19 -4.26 -3.86
CA LEU A 134 -7.99 -4.95 -4.35
C LEU A 134 -8.27 -6.03 -5.38
N ARG A 135 -9.41 -6.72 -5.29
CA ARG A 135 -9.74 -7.81 -6.23
C ARG A 135 -9.73 -7.35 -7.70
N PRO A 136 -10.45 -6.27 -8.10
CA PRO A 136 -10.38 -5.79 -9.47
C PRO A 136 -8.99 -5.28 -9.85
N ALA A 137 -8.25 -4.64 -8.93
CA ALA A 137 -6.88 -4.18 -9.18
C ALA A 137 -5.94 -5.35 -9.53
N LEU A 138 -5.94 -6.41 -8.72
CA LEU A 138 -5.15 -7.62 -8.98
C LEU A 138 -5.55 -8.32 -10.28
N GLN A 139 -6.83 -8.33 -10.60
CA GLN A 139 -7.35 -8.99 -11.80
C GLN A 139 -7.01 -8.25 -13.10
N ILE A 140 -6.94 -6.91 -13.06
CA ILE A 140 -6.77 -6.05 -14.24
C ILE A 140 -5.32 -5.62 -14.41
N LEU A 141 -4.65 -5.19 -13.36
CA LEU A 141 -3.26 -4.70 -13.41
C LEU A 141 -2.25 -5.85 -13.31
N LYS A 142 -2.54 -6.87 -12.51
CA LYS A 142 -1.66 -8.03 -12.24
C LYS A 142 -0.40 -7.64 -11.46
N THR A 143 0.52 -8.60 -11.28
CA THR A 143 1.84 -8.38 -10.66
C THR A 143 2.76 -7.61 -11.60
N ALA A 144 3.69 -6.86 -11.01
CA ALA A 144 4.80 -6.27 -11.73
C ALA A 144 5.72 -7.37 -12.33
N PRO A 145 6.43 -7.09 -13.42
CA PRO A 145 7.36 -8.06 -14.01
C PRO A 145 8.38 -8.57 -12.97
N GLY A 146 8.55 -9.89 -12.92
CA GLY A 146 9.50 -10.53 -12.00
C GLY A 146 9.05 -10.61 -10.54
N VAL A 147 7.84 -10.16 -10.21
CA VAL A 147 7.29 -10.26 -8.85
C VAL A 147 6.41 -11.50 -8.71
N LYS A 148 6.69 -12.33 -7.70
CA LYS A 148 5.98 -13.59 -7.45
C LYS A 148 4.58 -13.39 -6.91
N LEU A 149 4.39 -12.39 -6.02
CA LEU A 149 3.09 -12.12 -5.42
C LEU A 149 2.93 -10.65 -5.04
N VAL A 150 1.68 -10.17 -4.99
CA VAL A 150 1.33 -8.86 -4.43
C VAL A 150 1.13 -9.01 -2.93
N SER A 151 1.66 -8.07 -2.16
CA SER A 151 1.47 -7.97 -0.71
C SER A 151 1.12 -6.55 -0.29
N ALA A 152 0.75 -6.37 0.97
CA ALA A 152 0.37 -5.08 1.50
C ALA A 152 1.26 -4.69 2.69
N PHE A 153 1.65 -3.42 2.75
CA PHE A 153 2.44 -2.90 3.86
C PHE A 153 1.84 -1.63 4.44
N PHE A 154 2.24 -1.32 5.65
CA PHE A 154 2.02 -0.01 6.27
C PHE A 154 3.36 0.68 6.48
N VAL A 155 3.40 1.98 6.22
CA VAL A 155 4.44 2.85 6.76
C VAL A 155 3.97 3.32 8.13
N MET A 156 4.79 3.02 9.14
CA MET A 156 4.52 3.38 10.52
C MET A 156 5.51 4.48 10.93
N ASP A 157 5.05 5.71 11.13
CA ASP A 157 5.87 6.79 11.70
C ASP A 157 5.60 6.90 13.19
N THR A 158 6.59 6.49 13.97
CA THR A 158 6.49 6.39 15.43
C THR A 158 7.08 7.61 16.13
N VAL A 159 6.78 7.74 17.42
CA VAL A 159 7.39 8.77 18.28
C VAL A 159 8.84 8.47 18.67
N PHE A 160 9.31 7.22 18.46
CA PHE A 160 10.64 6.74 18.84
C PHE A 160 11.65 7.03 17.72
N LYS A 161 12.16 8.25 17.65
CA LYS A 161 13.02 8.72 16.55
C LYS A 161 14.44 8.16 16.56
N ASP A 162 14.82 7.44 17.59
CA ASP A 162 16.08 6.69 17.74
C ASP A 162 16.03 5.26 17.19
N GLN A 163 14.85 4.80 16.75
CA GLN A 163 14.62 3.47 16.16
C GLN A 163 14.19 3.58 14.70
N GLY A 164 14.32 2.48 13.94
CA GLY A 164 13.95 2.45 12.54
C GLY A 164 14.74 3.45 11.69
N GLU A 165 14.10 4.05 10.70
CA GLU A 165 14.65 5.18 9.94
C GLU A 165 14.07 6.48 10.50
N ASN A 166 14.71 7.07 11.50
CA ASN A 166 14.20 8.23 12.23
C ASN A 166 12.77 8.04 12.77
N GLY A 167 12.47 6.87 13.32
CA GLY A 167 11.15 6.50 13.84
C GLY A 167 10.21 5.88 12.82
N THR A 168 10.62 5.80 11.56
CA THR A 168 9.78 5.26 10.48
C THR A 168 10.14 3.80 10.19
N PHE A 169 9.11 2.97 10.06
CA PHE A 169 9.21 1.53 9.79
C PHE A 169 8.31 1.13 8.63
N LEU A 170 8.63 0.00 7.99
CA LEU A 170 7.73 -0.70 7.09
C LEU A 170 7.29 -2.02 7.74
N PHE A 171 5.96 -2.20 7.87
CA PHE A 171 5.35 -3.42 8.40
C PHE A 171 4.63 -4.19 7.29
N ALA A 172 4.97 -5.46 7.04
CA ALA A 172 4.38 -6.30 5.99
C ALA A 172 4.30 -7.80 6.40
N ASP A 173 3.35 -8.62 5.92
CA ASP A 173 2.09 -8.18 5.32
C ASP A 173 1.09 -7.88 6.43
N CYS A 174 0.39 -6.77 6.31
CA CYS A 174 -0.57 -6.37 7.32
C CYS A 174 -2.00 -6.18 6.75
N GLY A 175 -2.24 -6.50 5.47
CA GLY A 175 -3.49 -6.18 4.82
C GLY A 175 -4.03 -7.13 3.77
N LEU A 176 -3.26 -8.10 3.26
CA LEU A 176 -3.65 -8.89 2.09
C LEU A 176 -3.50 -10.41 2.28
N ASN A 177 -2.30 -10.90 2.56
CA ASN A 177 -2.00 -12.34 2.58
C ASN A 177 -2.27 -12.92 3.96
N GLN A 178 -3.27 -13.81 4.07
CA GLN A 178 -3.75 -14.32 5.35
C GLN A 178 -2.72 -15.22 6.05
N ASP A 179 -2.21 -16.21 5.36
CA ASP A 179 -1.23 -17.18 5.88
C ASP A 179 -0.22 -17.52 4.78
N PRO A 180 0.76 -16.64 4.53
CA PRO A 180 1.75 -16.83 3.48
C PRO A 180 2.64 -18.06 3.76
N THR A 181 2.98 -18.78 2.68
CA THR A 181 3.96 -19.87 2.73
C THR A 181 5.37 -19.34 3.02
N PRO A 182 6.35 -20.20 3.34
CA PRO A 182 7.75 -19.76 3.49
C PRO A 182 8.28 -19.02 2.27
N GLU A 183 7.99 -19.49 1.06
CA GLU A 183 8.40 -18.86 -0.21
C GLU A 183 7.74 -17.50 -0.40
N GLU A 184 6.46 -17.38 -0.04
CA GLU A 184 5.73 -16.12 -0.10
C GLU A 184 6.26 -15.12 0.93
N LEU A 185 6.59 -15.54 2.15
CA LEU A 185 7.21 -14.68 3.16
C LEU A 185 8.58 -14.16 2.71
N ALA A 186 9.40 -15.00 2.08
CA ALA A 186 10.69 -14.58 1.52
C ALA A 186 10.50 -13.55 0.39
N ALA A 187 9.50 -13.76 -0.48
CA ALA A 187 9.16 -12.81 -1.56
C ALA A 187 8.60 -11.48 -0.99
N ILE A 188 7.79 -11.52 0.08
CA ILE A 188 7.31 -10.33 0.78
C ILE A 188 8.50 -9.54 1.35
N ALA A 189 9.50 -10.21 1.93
CA ALA A 189 10.69 -9.54 2.46
C ALA A 189 11.48 -8.81 1.37
N ASP A 190 11.70 -9.43 0.20
CA ASP A 190 12.38 -8.79 -0.94
C ASP A 190 11.60 -7.58 -1.45
N THR A 191 10.29 -7.74 -1.68
CA THR A 191 9.44 -6.66 -2.17
C THR A 191 9.38 -5.51 -1.15
N SER A 192 9.29 -5.82 0.15
CA SER A 192 9.31 -4.83 1.24
C SER A 192 10.63 -4.07 1.32
N SER A 193 11.77 -4.73 1.05
CA SER A 193 13.08 -4.09 0.93
C SER A 193 13.09 -3.01 -0.15
N ARG A 194 12.53 -3.31 -1.33
CA ARG A 194 12.42 -2.37 -2.45
C ARG A 194 11.50 -1.20 -2.11
N SER A 195 10.33 -1.48 -1.51
CA SER A 195 9.38 -0.46 -1.06
C SER A 195 10.00 0.46 -0.01
N PHE A 196 10.75 -0.10 0.95
CA PHE A 196 11.46 0.68 1.97
C PHE A 196 12.50 1.62 1.33
N LYS A 197 13.33 1.11 0.42
CA LYS A 197 14.33 1.93 -0.30
C LYS A 197 13.71 3.08 -1.07
N SER A 198 12.56 2.83 -1.67
CA SER A 198 11.87 3.79 -2.51
C SER A 198 11.17 4.89 -1.73
N LEU A 199 10.59 4.55 -0.58
CA LEU A 199 9.68 5.43 0.16
C LEU A 199 10.29 5.99 1.45
N ILE A 200 11.14 5.24 2.15
CA ILE A 200 11.56 5.56 3.52
C ILE A 200 13.04 5.90 3.58
N GLY A 201 13.92 4.97 3.22
CA GLY A 201 15.34 5.19 3.36
C GLY A 201 16.20 4.14 2.64
N PRO A 202 17.51 4.41 2.44
CA PRO A 202 18.33 3.62 1.54
C PRO A 202 18.76 2.26 2.09
N LYS A 203 18.63 2.04 3.40
CA LYS A 203 19.20 0.86 4.08
C LYS A 203 18.13 0.03 4.81
N PRO A 204 17.35 -0.82 4.11
CA PRO A 204 16.44 -1.74 4.76
C PRO A 204 17.21 -2.79 5.59
N VAL A 205 16.80 -2.96 6.84
CA VAL A 205 17.25 -4.00 7.75
C VAL A 205 16.00 -4.81 8.16
N ILE A 206 15.94 -6.07 7.74
CA ILE A 206 14.71 -6.84 7.70
C ILE A 206 14.71 -7.89 8.82
N ALA A 207 13.67 -7.90 9.63
CA ALA A 207 13.42 -8.96 10.61
C ALA A 207 12.23 -9.83 10.19
N MET A 208 12.46 -11.14 10.07
CA MET A 208 11.42 -12.16 9.91
C MET A 208 10.88 -12.50 11.30
N LEU A 209 9.68 -12.01 11.63
CA LEU A 209 9.14 -12.04 13.00
C LEU A 209 8.52 -13.37 13.38
N SER A 210 8.75 -13.75 14.62
CA SER A 210 8.15 -14.92 15.29
C SER A 210 8.05 -14.67 16.79
N HIS A 211 7.32 -15.51 17.49
CA HIS A 211 7.41 -15.61 18.96
C HIS A 211 8.67 -16.36 19.45
N SER A 212 9.50 -16.86 18.53
CA SER A 212 10.78 -17.52 18.77
C SER A 212 11.94 -16.68 18.28
N THR A 213 13.11 -16.83 18.90
CA THR A 213 14.39 -16.30 18.44
C THR A 213 15.41 -17.43 18.41
N LYS A 214 15.94 -17.76 17.21
CA LYS A 214 17.02 -18.74 17.00
C LYS A 214 16.79 -20.06 17.75
N GLY A 215 15.60 -20.63 17.57
CA GLY A 215 15.23 -21.95 18.13
C GLY A 215 14.77 -21.91 19.59
N SER A 216 14.44 -20.75 20.16
CA SER A 216 13.95 -20.67 21.55
C SER A 216 12.59 -21.34 21.76
N ALA A 217 11.82 -21.60 20.70
CA ALA A 217 10.57 -22.36 20.71
C ALA A 217 10.52 -23.32 19.52
N LYS A 218 9.69 -24.38 19.64
CA LYS A 218 9.45 -25.37 18.59
C LYS A 218 7.96 -25.46 18.28
N HIS A 219 7.58 -25.09 17.08
CA HIS A 219 6.21 -25.14 16.60
C HIS A 219 6.18 -24.96 15.07
N ALA A 220 5.19 -25.52 14.38
CA ALA A 220 5.07 -25.39 12.92
C ALA A 220 5.07 -23.92 12.42
N LEU A 221 4.49 -22.99 13.20
CA LEU A 221 4.54 -21.55 12.90
C LEU A 221 5.97 -20.96 12.99
N VAL A 222 6.82 -21.52 13.87
CA VAL A 222 8.24 -21.13 13.97
C VAL A 222 8.99 -21.71 12.79
N ASP A 223 8.80 -23.02 12.50
CA ASP A 223 9.46 -23.72 11.39
C ASP A 223 9.18 -23.01 10.04
N LYS A 224 7.96 -22.49 9.86
CA LYS A 224 7.60 -21.68 8.69
C LYS A 224 8.50 -20.45 8.52
N VAL A 225 8.76 -19.70 9.59
CA VAL A 225 9.57 -18.48 9.54
C VAL A 225 11.07 -18.82 9.40
N VAL A 226 11.53 -19.91 10.03
CA VAL A 226 12.90 -20.43 9.86
C VAL A 226 13.14 -20.77 8.39
N GLU A 227 12.21 -21.51 7.77
CA GLU A 227 12.32 -21.90 6.36
C GLU A 227 12.24 -20.70 5.44
N ALA A 228 11.33 -19.73 5.72
CA ALA A 228 11.25 -18.49 4.97
C ALA A 228 12.56 -17.68 5.02
N THR A 229 13.22 -17.65 6.17
CA THR A 229 14.53 -16.98 6.35
C THR A 229 15.62 -17.70 5.55
N ARG A 230 15.64 -19.04 5.56
CA ARG A 230 16.58 -19.84 4.76
C ARG A 230 16.41 -19.52 3.26
N ILE A 231 15.17 -19.58 2.77
CA ILE A 231 14.84 -19.27 1.37
C ILE A 231 15.25 -17.84 1.00
N ALA A 232 14.98 -16.87 1.90
CA ALA A 232 15.34 -15.47 1.67
C ALA A 232 16.86 -15.28 1.53
N HIS A 233 17.67 -16.00 2.33
CA HIS A 233 19.13 -15.97 2.21
C HIS A 233 19.62 -16.58 0.89
N GLU A 234 18.97 -17.63 0.40
CA GLU A 234 19.36 -18.31 -0.84
C GLU A 234 18.92 -17.53 -2.09
N GLU A 235 17.65 -17.07 -2.15
CA GLU A 235 17.08 -16.41 -3.32
C GLU A 235 17.41 -14.90 -3.39
N TYR A 236 17.62 -14.25 -2.22
CA TYR A 236 17.83 -12.82 -2.09
C TYR A 236 19.05 -12.47 -1.24
N PRO A 237 20.26 -12.97 -1.59
CA PRO A 237 21.47 -12.83 -0.75
C PRO A 237 21.94 -11.37 -0.57
N HIS A 238 21.34 -10.43 -1.31
CA HIS A 238 21.64 -9.00 -1.20
C HIS A 238 20.91 -8.31 -0.04
N LEU A 239 19.97 -9.01 0.63
CA LEU A 239 19.20 -8.45 1.74
C LEU A 239 19.99 -8.49 3.05
N THR A 240 19.95 -7.40 3.81
CA THR A 240 20.29 -7.43 5.24
C THR A 240 19.08 -7.94 5.99
N LEU A 241 19.03 -9.26 6.20
CA LEU A 241 17.85 -9.96 6.72
C LEU A 241 18.28 -11.03 7.72
N ASP A 242 17.45 -11.25 8.76
CA ASP A 242 17.56 -12.41 9.63
C ASP A 242 16.20 -12.79 10.25
N GLY A 243 16.14 -14.02 10.75
CA GLY A 243 14.99 -14.64 11.40
C GLY A 243 15.34 -16.08 11.85
N GLU A 244 14.48 -16.74 12.55
CA GLU A 244 13.28 -16.10 13.18
C GLU A 244 13.71 -15.23 14.37
N LEU A 245 13.09 -14.08 14.52
CA LEU A 245 13.36 -13.13 15.60
C LEU A 245 12.09 -12.73 16.32
N GLN A 246 12.13 -12.67 17.65
CA GLN A 246 11.16 -11.93 18.44
C GLN A 246 11.34 -10.42 18.20
N LEU A 247 10.27 -9.65 18.40
CA LEU A 247 10.28 -8.21 18.15
C LEU A 247 11.34 -7.48 18.99
N ASP A 248 11.51 -7.86 20.25
CA ASP A 248 12.53 -7.27 21.14
C ASP A 248 13.97 -7.54 20.65
N ALA A 249 14.23 -8.76 20.13
CA ALA A 249 15.52 -9.08 19.51
C ALA A 249 15.73 -8.36 18.18
N ALA A 250 14.66 -8.03 17.47
CA ALA A 250 14.73 -7.27 16.22
C ALA A 250 15.01 -5.78 16.42
N LEU A 251 14.54 -5.18 17.53
CA LEU A 251 14.54 -3.72 17.74
C LEU A 251 15.48 -3.23 18.84
N VAL A 252 15.94 -4.10 19.75
CA VAL A 252 16.74 -3.70 20.91
C VAL A 252 18.13 -4.33 20.86
N PRO A 253 19.21 -3.54 20.64
CA PRO A 253 20.57 -4.08 20.46
C PRO A 253 21.06 -4.95 21.62
N SER A 254 20.75 -4.61 22.87
CA SER A 254 21.13 -5.42 24.03
C SER A 254 20.46 -6.78 24.06
N VAL A 255 19.19 -6.86 23.61
CA VAL A 255 18.44 -8.11 23.47
C VAL A 255 18.96 -8.93 22.29
N ALA A 256 19.21 -8.28 21.15
CA ALA A 256 19.81 -8.93 19.97
C ALA A 256 21.15 -9.60 20.32
N LYS A 257 22.03 -8.89 21.02
CA LYS A 257 23.33 -9.42 21.47
C LYS A 257 23.18 -10.67 22.34
N SER A 258 22.15 -10.75 23.15
CA SER A 258 21.89 -11.90 24.04
C SER A 258 21.21 -13.06 23.34
N LYS A 259 20.13 -12.77 22.55
CA LYS A 259 19.26 -13.81 21.97
C LYS A 259 19.65 -14.25 20.56
N ALA A 260 20.30 -13.37 19.79
CA ALA A 260 20.67 -13.59 18.39
C ALA A 260 22.09 -13.08 18.09
N PRO A 261 23.13 -13.59 18.81
CA PRO A 261 24.50 -13.15 18.60
C PRO A 261 24.93 -13.42 17.14
N GLY A 262 25.54 -12.43 16.48
CA GLY A 262 25.98 -12.54 15.09
C GLY A 262 24.89 -12.25 14.04
N SER A 263 23.66 -11.95 14.43
CA SER A 263 22.61 -11.53 13.51
C SER A 263 22.99 -10.20 12.82
N PRO A 264 22.87 -10.09 11.47
CA PRO A 264 23.10 -8.84 10.76
C PRO A 264 22.07 -7.75 11.09
N VAL A 265 20.92 -8.12 11.64
CA VAL A 265 19.89 -7.19 12.11
C VAL A 265 20.34 -6.45 13.37
N ASN A 266 20.97 -7.14 14.29
CA ASN A 266 21.63 -6.59 15.48
C ASN A 266 20.77 -5.58 16.29
N GLY A 267 19.45 -5.78 16.33
CA GLY A 267 18.51 -4.91 17.05
C GLY A 267 18.18 -3.58 16.35
N HIS A 268 18.45 -3.47 15.05
CA HIS A 268 18.23 -2.27 14.26
C HIS A 268 17.27 -2.49 13.07
N ALA A 269 16.33 -3.42 13.20
CA ALA A 269 15.34 -3.63 12.14
C ALA A 269 14.49 -2.37 11.89
N ASN A 270 14.24 -2.10 10.61
CA ASN A 270 13.33 -1.04 10.15
C ASN A 270 12.29 -1.56 9.15
N VAL A 271 12.41 -2.84 8.76
CA VAL A 271 11.40 -3.58 7.99
C VAL A 271 11.02 -4.82 8.79
N LEU A 272 9.73 -4.92 9.17
CA LEU A 272 9.20 -5.99 9.99
C LEU A 272 8.27 -6.87 9.16
N ILE A 273 8.65 -8.14 8.95
CA ILE A 273 7.85 -9.12 8.22
C ILE A 273 7.11 -10.00 9.21
N PHE A 274 5.80 -9.91 9.19
CA PHE A 274 4.90 -10.64 10.09
C PHE A 274 4.60 -12.04 9.54
N PRO A 275 4.49 -13.06 10.40
CA PRO A 275 4.32 -14.45 9.96
C PRO A 275 2.95 -14.75 9.33
N ASN A 276 1.94 -13.95 9.61
CA ASN A 276 0.59 -14.05 9.07
C ASN A 276 -0.18 -12.74 9.26
N LEU A 277 -1.36 -12.65 8.67
CA LEU A 277 -2.19 -11.45 8.69
C LEU A 277 -2.66 -11.06 10.09
N ASP A 278 -2.99 -12.03 10.95
CA ASP A 278 -3.43 -11.73 12.32
C ASP A 278 -2.35 -10.96 13.08
N ALA A 279 -1.12 -11.45 13.05
CA ALA A 279 0.01 -10.80 13.71
C ALA A 279 0.27 -9.39 13.13
N GLY A 280 0.27 -9.25 11.81
CA GLY A 280 0.52 -7.97 11.15
C GLY A 280 -0.60 -6.96 11.36
N ASN A 281 -1.85 -7.38 11.18
CA ASN A 281 -3.03 -6.51 11.29
C ASN A 281 -3.28 -6.04 12.74
N ILE A 282 -3.14 -6.94 13.71
CA ILE A 282 -3.21 -6.59 15.13
C ILE A 282 -2.03 -5.70 15.51
N GLY A 283 -0.82 -6.08 15.08
CA GLY A 283 0.43 -5.38 15.41
C GLY A 283 0.42 -3.91 14.98
N TYR A 284 0.12 -3.60 13.72
CA TYR A 284 0.12 -2.20 13.29
C TYR A 284 -0.95 -1.37 14.01
N LYS A 285 -2.14 -1.94 14.27
CA LYS A 285 -3.21 -1.24 15.01
C LYS A 285 -2.83 -0.96 16.46
N LEU A 286 -2.15 -1.89 17.14
CA LEU A 286 -1.64 -1.67 18.48
C LEU A 286 -0.63 -0.52 18.51
N VAL A 287 0.31 -0.49 17.58
CA VAL A 287 1.30 0.58 17.47
C VAL A 287 0.64 1.92 17.13
N GLN A 288 -0.35 1.92 16.21
CA GLN A 288 -1.11 3.12 15.87
C GLN A 288 -1.95 3.64 17.05
N ARG A 289 -2.80 2.77 17.63
CA ARG A 289 -3.82 3.22 18.60
C ARG A 289 -3.29 3.41 20.01
N LEU A 290 -2.36 2.55 20.45
CA LEU A 290 -1.78 2.62 21.80
C LEU A 290 -0.41 3.27 21.80
N GLY A 291 0.38 3.09 20.75
CA GLY A 291 1.71 3.68 20.60
C GLY A 291 1.71 5.11 20.04
N GLY A 292 0.56 5.61 19.56
CA GLY A 292 0.46 6.97 19.02
C GLY A 292 1.18 7.18 17.68
N ALA A 293 1.50 6.09 16.96
CA ALA A 293 2.13 6.19 15.66
C ALA A 293 1.12 6.61 14.58
N GLU A 294 1.59 7.33 13.57
CA GLU A 294 0.87 7.50 12.32
C GLU A 294 1.05 6.23 11.46
N ALA A 295 -0.04 5.77 10.84
CA ALA A 295 -0.05 4.54 10.02
C ALA A 295 -0.61 4.85 8.63
N TYR A 296 0.23 4.76 7.61
CA TYR A 296 -0.14 5.02 6.20
C TYR A 296 -0.23 3.70 5.44
N GLY A 297 -1.44 3.36 4.99
CA GLY A 297 -1.70 2.11 4.28
C GLY A 297 -3.15 1.60 4.45
N PRO A 298 -3.44 0.37 3.98
CA PRO A 298 -2.46 -0.55 3.40
C PRO A 298 -2.03 -0.14 1.99
N MET A 299 -0.73 -0.07 1.79
CA MET A 299 -0.10 0.20 0.51
C MET A 299 0.19 -1.12 -0.20
N LEU A 300 -0.16 -1.23 -1.49
CA LEU A 300 0.20 -2.41 -2.27
C LEU A 300 1.63 -2.33 -2.80
N GLN A 301 2.30 -3.45 -2.77
CA GLN A 301 3.61 -3.66 -3.38
C GLN A 301 3.60 -4.90 -4.27
N GLY A 302 4.42 -4.87 -5.33
CA GLY A 302 4.46 -5.96 -6.30
C GLY A 302 3.34 -5.94 -7.33
N ILE A 303 2.42 -4.98 -7.30
CA ILE A 303 1.43 -4.73 -8.35
C ILE A 303 2.05 -3.90 -9.49
N ALA A 304 1.58 -4.10 -10.73
CA ALA A 304 2.19 -3.47 -11.90
C ALA A 304 2.06 -1.93 -11.94
N LYS A 305 1.02 -1.38 -11.31
CA LYS A 305 0.81 0.07 -11.15
C LYS A 305 0.21 0.38 -9.79
N PRO A 306 0.48 1.56 -9.21
CA PRO A 306 0.03 1.90 -7.87
C PRO A 306 -1.50 1.97 -7.76
N VAL A 307 -2.06 1.08 -6.97
CA VAL A 307 -3.44 1.13 -6.48
C VAL A 307 -3.38 0.80 -5.01
N ASN A 308 -3.82 1.73 -4.16
CA ASN A 308 -3.72 1.58 -2.72
C ASN A 308 -5.10 1.64 -2.06
N ASP A 309 -5.23 0.90 -0.95
CA ASP A 309 -6.44 0.78 -0.18
C ASP A 309 -6.40 1.73 1.04
N LEU A 310 -7.55 2.00 1.60
CA LEU A 310 -7.74 2.80 2.80
C LEU A 310 -8.47 1.97 3.85
N SER A 311 -8.23 2.26 5.11
CA SER A 311 -9.13 1.78 6.16
C SER A 311 -10.47 2.52 6.06
N ARG A 312 -11.61 1.84 6.22
CA ARG A 312 -12.93 2.48 6.32
C ARG A 312 -13.03 3.48 7.48
N GLY A 313 -12.17 3.34 8.48
CA GLY A 313 -12.03 4.29 9.59
C GLY A 313 -10.99 5.38 9.37
N CYS A 314 -10.50 5.61 8.14
CA CYS A 314 -9.55 6.65 7.82
C CYS A 314 -10.14 8.05 7.99
N SER A 315 -9.28 9.00 8.28
CA SER A 315 -9.56 10.43 8.20
C SER A 315 -9.27 10.96 6.78
N TRP A 316 -9.70 12.21 6.48
CA TRP A 316 -9.30 12.84 5.23
C TRP A 316 -7.78 13.10 5.18
N GLN A 317 -7.12 13.29 6.31
CA GLN A 317 -5.67 13.43 6.40
C GLN A 317 -4.95 12.14 6.00
N ASP A 318 -5.49 10.99 6.40
CA ASP A 318 -4.96 9.69 5.98
C ASP A 318 -5.06 9.52 4.45
N ILE A 319 -6.18 9.97 3.84
CA ILE A 319 -6.35 9.94 2.37
C ILE A 319 -5.27 10.81 1.70
N VAL A 320 -5.03 12.03 2.20
CA VAL A 320 -3.96 12.91 1.68
C VAL A 320 -2.59 12.22 1.76
N GLY A 321 -2.29 11.59 2.89
CA GLY A 321 -1.04 10.85 3.10
C GLY A 321 -0.87 9.68 2.13
N VAL A 322 -1.90 8.84 1.97
CA VAL A 322 -1.86 7.69 1.05
C VAL A 322 -1.78 8.15 -0.40
N VAL A 323 -2.45 9.25 -0.79
CA VAL A 323 -2.32 9.84 -2.14
C VAL A 323 -0.89 10.34 -2.38
N ALA A 324 -0.27 11.00 -1.42
CA ALA A 324 1.12 11.46 -1.55
C ALA A 324 2.09 10.27 -1.75
N LEU A 325 1.92 9.20 -0.97
CA LEU A 325 2.69 7.96 -1.11
C LEU A 325 2.43 7.29 -2.46
N THR A 326 1.17 7.24 -2.92
CA THR A 326 0.80 6.67 -4.23
C THR A 326 1.44 7.46 -5.37
N ALA A 327 1.46 8.79 -5.27
CA ALA A 327 2.14 9.65 -6.25
C ALA A 327 3.65 9.35 -6.30
N VAL A 328 4.31 9.21 -5.14
CA VAL A 328 5.73 8.83 -5.09
C VAL A 328 5.97 7.41 -5.63
N GLN A 329 5.09 6.44 -5.34
CA GLN A 329 5.18 5.12 -5.98
C GLN A 329 5.07 5.22 -7.51
N ALA A 330 4.17 6.06 -8.02
CA ALA A 330 3.98 6.24 -9.46
C ALA A 330 5.16 6.94 -10.17
N GLN A 331 5.99 7.67 -9.45
CA GLN A 331 7.24 8.23 -9.98
C GLN A 331 8.32 7.16 -10.26
N LEU A 332 8.14 5.96 -9.74
CA LEU A 332 9.13 4.87 -9.77
C LEU A 332 8.78 3.75 -10.79
N VAL A 333 7.63 3.86 -11.47
CA VAL A 333 7.09 2.86 -12.42
C VAL A 333 7.29 3.26 -13.87
#